data_c49fcc13b1f402a2946c4831739bfd19
#
_entry.id   c49fcc13b1f402a2946c4831739bfd19
#
_cell.length_a   1.000
_cell.length_b   1.000
_cell.length_c   1.000
_cell.angle_alpha   90.00
_cell.angle_beta   90.00
_cell.angle_gamma   90.00
#
_symmetry.space_group_name_H-M   'P 1'
#
loop_
_entity.id
_entity.type
_entity.pdbx_description
1 polymer ?
#
loop_
_entity_poly.entity_id
_entity_poly.type
_entity_poly.pdbx_seq_one_letter_code
_entity_poly.pdbx_strand_id
1 'polypeptide(L)'
;MSAIFGPAGNAESFPYKSSADAPRWLAELGLDCYEYQCGKGVNVREETARNIGAAAVAAGIRLSLHAPYFINLANPDPESLQKTIGYITAACQAADWMGAGRVVIHSGALMKRTRREALDIALRSLKAVIAACDDAGYGHIALCPETMGKINQLGDLDEVLELCTLDERLVPCVDFGHLYARSLGELEGTAACASMLDRIEAVLGAERAGAFHSHFSKIQFTPNGGEKMH
;
A
#
# COMPACT_ATOMS: atom_id res chain seq x y z
N MET A 1 -4.96 -20.24 2.94
CA MET A 1 -5.05 -19.34 4.13
C MET A 1 -6.39 -18.65 4.08
N SER A 2 -7.04 -18.36 5.21
CA SER A 2 -8.23 -17.48 5.23
C SER A 2 -7.79 -16.01 5.13
N ALA A 3 -8.61 -15.17 4.49
CA ALA A 3 -8.40 -13.73 4.48
C ALA A 3 -8.49 -13.16 5.90
N ILE A 4 -7.74 -12.10 6.17
CA ILE A 4 -7.78 -11.35 7.43
C ILE A 4 -8.31 -9.94 7.13
N PHE A 5 -9.07 -9.36 8.06
CA PHE A 5 -9.78 -8.12 7.85
C PHE A 5 -9.47 -7.09 8.95
N GLY A 6 -9.39 -5.83 8.57
CA GLY A 6 -9.18 -4.70 9.48
C GLY A 6 -9.19 -3.36 8.76
N PRO A 7 -9.23 -2.25 9.49
CA PRO A 7 -9.28 -0.92 8.88
C PRO A 7 -7.90 -0.41 8.47
N ALA A 8 -7.91 0.45 7.45
CA ALA A 8 -6.80 1.32 7.11
C ALA A 8 -6.98 2.68 7.83
N GLY A 9 -6.20 2.88 8.88
CA GLY A 9 -6.33 4.00 9.79
C GLY A 9 -7.38 3.79 10.89
N ASN A 10 -7.53 4.79 11.75
CA ASN A 10 -8.55 4.76 12.79
C ASN A 10 -9.95 4.96 12.15
N ALA A 11 -10.85 4.03 12.39
CA ALA A 11 -12.23 4.15 11.94
C ALA A 11 -12.92 5.36 12.62
N GLU A 12 -13.94 5.93 11.98
CA GLU A 12 -14.73 7.03 12.56
C GLU A 12 -15.37 6.67 13.92
N SER A 13 -15.70 5.39 14.11
CA SER A 13 -16.25 4.86 15.37
C SER A 13 -15.20 4.56 16.43
N PHE A 14 -13.90 4.78 16.14
CA PHE A 14 -12.83 4.53 17.10
C PHE A 14 -12.92 5.50 18.29
N PRO A 15 -13.16 5.01 19.52
CA PRO A 15 -13.54 5.87 20.64
C PRO A 15 -12.34 6.48 21.38
N TYR A 16 -11.11 6.04 21.07
CA TYR A 16 -9.91 6.43 21.80
C TYR A 16 -9.11 7.50 21.06
N LYS A 17 -8.22 8.19 21.79
CA LYS A 17 -7.35 9.24 21.22
C LYS A 17 -6.03 8.69 20.69
N SER A 18 -5.55 7.59 21.26
CA SER A 18 -4.25 7.00 20.91
C SER A 18 -4.42 5.82 19.98
N SER A 19 -3.70 5.79 18.87
CA SER A 19 -3.65 4.62 17.98
C SER A 19 -3.06 3.37 18.67
N ALA A 20 -2.41 3.50 19.83
CA ALA A 20 -1.97 2.35 20.62
C ALA A 20 -3.14 1.56 21.24
N ASP A 21 -4.32 2.16 21.34
CA ASP A 21 -5.54 1.48 21.79
C ASP A 21 -6.26 0.73 20.64
N ALA A 22 -5.91 1.02 19.38
CA ALA A 22 -6.59 0.44 18.22
C ALA A 22 -6.48 -1.10 18.18
N PRO A 23 -5.33 -1.75 18.40
CA PRO A 23 -5.25 -3.20 18.29
C PRO A 23 -6.19 -3.93 19.25
N ARG A 24 -6.26 -3.50 20.52
CA ARG A 24 -7.17 -4.08 21.50
C ARG A 24 -8.64 -3.91 21.09
N TRP A 25 -9.02 -2.72 20.68
CA TRP A 25 -10.38 -2.40 20.25
C TRP A 25 -10.79 -3.20 19.01
N LEU A 26 -9.89 -3.37 18.04
CA LEU A 26 -10.14 -4.15 16.84
C LEU A 26 -10.30 -5.65 17.15
N ALA A 27 -9.51 -6.21 18.08
CA ALA A 27 -9.66 -7.57 18.53
C ALA A 27 -11.02 -7.80 19.23
N GLU A 28 -11.50 -6.83 20.03
CA GLU A 28 -12.84 -6.87 20.65
C GLU A 28 -13.96 -6.89 19.60
N LEU A 29 -13.73 -6.30 18.41
CA LEU A 29 -14.64 -6.32 17.26
C LEU A 29 -14.51 -7.58 16.40
N GLY A 30 -13.58 -8.49 16.72
CA GLY A 30 -13.31 -9.70 15.94
C GLY A 30 -12.58 -9.43 14.62
N LEU A 31 -11.81 -8.34 14.55
CA LEU A 31 -10.96 -8.01 13.40
C LEU A 31 -9.54 -8.55 13.62
N ASP A 32 -8.78 -8.71 12.54
CA ASP A 32 -7.51 -9.45 12.52
C ASP A 32 -6.28 -8.57 12.27
N CYS A 33 -6.46 -7.40 11.66
CA CYS A 33 -5.35 -6.57 11.25
C CYS A 33 -5.66 -5.07 11.39
N TYR A 34 -4.59 -4.26 11.36
CA TYR A 34 -4.66 -2.81 11.39
C TYR A 34 -3.56 -2.23 10.51
N GLU A 35 -3.91 -1.32 9.62
CA GLU A 35 -2.96 -0.56 8.83
C GLU A 35 -2.77 0.84 9.40
N TYR A 36 -1.55 1.15 9.85
CA TYR A 36 -1.21 2.48 10.34
C TYR A 36 -1.00 3.45 9.17
N GLN A 37 -1.71 4.59 9.18
CA GLN A 37 -1.67 5.57 8.10
C GLN A 37 -0.69 6.72 8.41
N CYS A 38 0.35 6.88 7.57
CA CYS A 38 1.29 8.00 7.70
C CYS A 38 0.80 9.31 7.04
N GLY A 39 -0.25 9.26 6.23
CA GLY A 39 -0.90 10.42 5.64
C GLY A 39 0.06 11.44 5.01
N LYS A 40 0.29 12.56 5.70
CA LYS A 40 1.13 13.68 5.22
C LYS A 40 2.60 13.58 5.62
N GLY A 41 3.04 12.45 6.17
CA GLY A 41 4.43 12.23 6.57
C GLY A 41 4.57 11.20 7.69
N VAL A 42 5.77 10.65 7.85
CA VAL A 42 6.07 9.68 8.90
C VAL A 42 6.40 10.44 10.19
N ASN A 43 5.38 10.73 10.98
CA ASN A 43 5.52 11.57 12.20
C ASN A 43 5.44 10.75 13.49
N VAL A 44 5.29 9.43 13.41
CA VAL A 44 5.23 8.57 14.60
C VAL A 44 6.60 8.49 15.27
N ARG A 45 6.64 8.67 16.58
CA ARG A 45 7.87 8.51 17.37
C ARG A 45 8.11 7.04 17.67
N GLU A 46 9.36 6.64 17.81
CA GLU A 46 9.75 5.26 18.11
C GLU A 46 8.99 4.65 19.29
N GLU A 47 8.93 5.36 20.40
CA GLU A 47 8.19 4.92 21.60
C GLU A 47 6.71 4.63 21.27
N THR A 48 6.04 5.52 20.53
CA THR A 48 4.65 5.33 20.15
C THR A 48 4.49 4.14 19.21
N ALA A 49 5.39 4.00 18.24
CA ALA A 49 5.39 2.88 17.28
C ALA A 49 5.57 1.54 18.01
N ARG A 50 6.53 1.45 18.93
CA ARG A 50 6.75 0.24 19.74
C ARG A 50 5.56 -0.07 20.65
N ASN A 51 4.88 0.95 21.22
CA ASN A 51 3.67 0.74 22.01
C ASN A 51 2.52 0.19 21.17
N ILE A 52 2.33 0.68 19.92
CA ILE A 52 1.35 0.13 18.98
C ILE A 52 1.69 -1.33 18.67
N GLY A 53 2.96 -1.63 18.39
CA GLY A 53 3.43 -2.99 18.13
C GLY A 53 3.19 -3.95 19.30
N ALA A 54 3.55 -3.53 20.52
CA ALA A 54 3.32 -4.33 21.72
C ALA A 54 1.83 -4.61 21.96
N ALA A 55 0.98 -3.60 21.75
CA ALA A 55 -0.47 -3.75 21.86
C ALA A 55 -1.02 -4.71 20.79
N ALA A 56 -0.50 -4.65 19.57
CA ALA A 56 -0.89 -5.54 18.48
C ALA A 56 -0.51 -6.99 18.76
N VAL A 57 0.70 -7.25 19.24
CA VAL A 57 1.12 -8.60 19.66
C VAL A 57 0.24 -9.13 20.77
N ALA A 58 -0.04 -8.32 21.79
CA ALA A 58 -0.89 -8.72 22.91
C ALA A 58 -2.34 -9.02 22.49
N ALA A 59 -2.84 -8.34 21.45
CA ALA A 59 -4.21 -8.51 20.94
C ALA A 59 -4.31 -9.51 19.78
N GLY A 60 -3.21 -10.07 19.28
CA GLY A 60 -3.19 -10.96 18.11
C GLY A 60 -3.49 -10.25 16.77
N ILE A 61 -3.31 -8.92 16.70
CA ILE A 61 -3.56 -8.09 15.51
C ILE A 61 -2.30 -8.01 14.65
N ARG A 62 -2.43 -8.25 13.34
CA ARG A 62 -1.35 -8.02 12.38
C ARG A 62 -1.28 -6.57 11.97
N LEU A 63 -0.06 -6.04 11.87
CA LEU A 63 0.17 -4.65 11.46
C LEU A 63 0.70 -4.56 10.04
N SER A 64 0.24 -3.57 9.31
CA SER A 64 0.85 -2.98 8.13
C SER A 64 0.94 -1.46 8.30
N LEU A 65 1.66 -0.81 7.40
CA LEU A 65 1.80 0.64 7.41
C LEU A 65 1.59 1.18 6.00
N HIS A 66 0.85 2.26 5.88
CA HIS A 66 0.72 2.99 4.63
C HIS A 66 1.66 4.20 4.63
N ALA A 67 2.58 4.25 3.67
CA ALA A 67 3.51 5.36 3.50
C ALA A 67 2.77 6.65 3.11
N PRO A 68 3.42 7.84 3.16
CA PRO A 68 2.79 9.08 2.78
C PRO A 68 2.20 9.06 1.37
N TYR A 69 0.97 9.52 1.20
CA TYR A 69 0.20 9.43 -0.05
C TYR A 69 0.80 10.23 -1.22
N PHE A 70 1.70 11.18 -0.97
CA PHE A 70 2.33 12.01 -2.00
C PHE A 70 3.57 11.39 -2.64
N ILE A 71 3.96 10.18 -2.28
CA ILE A 71 5.05 9.44 -2.91
C ILE A 71 4.77 9.28 -4.41
N ASN A 72 5.79 9.53 -5.23
CA ASN A 72 5.70 9.44 -6.68
C ASN A 72 6.95 8.79 -7.27
N LEU A 73 6.88 7.48 -7.48
CA LEU A 73 7.96 6.70 -8.10
C LEU A 73 8.21 7.08 -9.57
N ALA A 74 7.21 7.64 -10.26
CA ALA A 74 7.30 8.05 -11.66
C ALA A 74 7.84 9.48 -11.86
N ASN A 75 8.34 10.13 -10.80
CA ASN A 75 8.99 11.43 -10.93
C ASN A 75 10.45 11.27 -11.41
N PRO A 76 10.86 11.84 -12.57
CA PRO A 76 12.20 11.69 -13.10
C PRO A 76 13.24 12.60 -12.43
N ASP A 77 12.81 13.54 -11.60
CA ASP A 77 13.71 14.47 -10.94
C ASP A 77 14.53 13.77 -9.84
N PRO A 78 15.88 13.84 -9.90
CA PRO A 78 16.73 13.15 -8.93
C PRO A 78 16.54 13.61 -7.49
N GLU A 79 16.25 14.89 -7.24
CA GLU A 79 15.99 15.37 -5.88
C GLU A 79 14.68 14.81 -5.34
N SER A 80 13.66 14.72 -6.19
CA SER A 80 12.38 14.09 -5.84
C SER A 80 12.54 12.60 -5.56
N LEU A 81 13.40 11.91 -6.30
CA LEU A 81 13.73 10.51 -6.02
C LEU A 81 14.39 10.35 -4.65
N GLN A 82 15.36 11.21 -4.31
CA GLN A 82 16.01 11.16 -2.98
C GLN A 82 15.01 11.39 -1.85
N LYS A 83 14.07 12.34 -2.02
CA LYS A 83 12.98 12.56 -1.05
C LYS A 83 12.07 11.34 -0.95
N THR A 84 11.69 10.72 -2.08
CA THR A 84 10.87 9.51 -2.13
C THR A 84 11.55 8.35 -1.39
N ILE A 85 12.85 8.12 -1.64
CA ILE A 85 13.66 7.13 -0.91
C ILE A 85 13.61 7.42 0.60
N GLY A 86 13.87 8.66 1.00
CA GLY A 86 13.84 9.05 2.41
C GLY A 86 12.49 8.80 3.08
N TYR A 87 11.38 9.11 2.41
CA TYR A 87 10.03 8.84 2.95
C TYR A 87 9.73 7.35 3.08
N ILE A 88 10.11 6.54 2.07
CA ILE A 88 9.86 5.09 2.12
C ILE A 88 10.76 4.43 3.19
N THR A 89 12.03 4.81 3.26
CA THR A 89 12.93 4.30 4.31
C THR A 89 12.45 4.67 5.71
N ALA A 90 11.97 5.90 5.91
CA ALA A 90 11.36 6.30 7.19
C ALA A 90 10.08 5.52 7.49
N ALA A 91 9.27 5.20 6.48
CA ALA A 91 8.09 4.36 6.64
C ALA A 91 8.47 2.92 7.03
N CYS A 92 9.50 2.36 6.41
CA CYS A 92 10.05 1.05 6.79
C CYS A 92 10.60 1.07 8.22
N GLN A 93 11.31 2.13 8.62
CA GLN A 93 11.78 2.27 10.00
C GLN A 93 10.60 2.28 11.01
N ALA A 94 9.55 3.02 10.71
CA ALA A 94 8.36 3.06 11.58
C ALA A 94 7.66 1.69 11.61
N ALA A 95 7.58 0.99 10.48
CA ALA A 95 7.05 -0.36 10.38
C ALA A 95 7.88 -1.35 11.21
N ASP A 96 9.21 -1.27 11.14
CA ASP A 96 10.11 -2.09 11.96
C ASP A 96 9.87 -1.88 13.46
N TRP A 97 9.81 -0.63 13.91
CA TRP A 97 9.47 -0.32 15.30
C TRP A 97 8.12 -0.88 15.76
N MET A 98 7.14 -0.95 14.84
CA MET A 98 5.81 -1.51 15.11
C MET A 98 5.78 -3.04 15.01
N GLY A 99 6.78 -3.68 14.42
CA GLY A 99 6.71 -5.09 14.04
C GLY A 99 5.77 -5.35 12.87
N ALA A 100 5.52 -4.33 12.02
CA ALA A 100 4.74 -4.46 10.80
C ALA A 100 5.61 -5.01 9.66
N GLY A 101 5.13 -6.07 8.99
CA GLY A 101 5.88 -6.73 7.91
C GLY A 101 5.65 -6.15 6.52
N ARG A 102 4.79 -5.13 6.37
CA ARG A 102 4.39 -4.56 5.08
C ARG A 102 4.28 -3.05 5.12
N VAL A 103 4.72 -2.41 4.03
CA VAL A 103 4.56 -0.97 3.80
C VAL A 103 3.92 -0.73 2.44
N VAL A 104 2.70 -0.19 2.42
CA VAL A 104 2.00 0.20 1.19
C VAL A 104 2.56 1.50 0.67
N ILE A 105 2.80 1.56 -0.64
CA ILE A 105 3.38 2.72 -1.33
C ILE A 105 2.61 3.03 -2.62
N HIS A 106 2.34 4.31 -2.89
CA HIS A 106 1.76 4.74 -4.16
C HIS A 106 2.75 4.58 -5.33
N SER A 107 2.24 4.13 -6.48
CA SER A 107 3.03 3.95 -7.69
C SER A 107 3.43 5.28 -8.36
N GLY A 108 2.63 6.34 -8.20
CA GLY A 108 2.95 7.69 -8.65
C GLY A 108 1.98 8.28 -9.68
N ALA A 109 2.38 9.38 -10.30
CA ALA A 109 1.58 10.12 -11.29
C ALA A 109 2.31 10.20 -12.63
N LEU A 110 1.54 10.22 -13.74
CA LEU A 110 2.10 10.23 -15.11
C LEU A 110 2.90 11.51 -15.44
N MET A 111 2.58 12.64 -14.79
CA MET A 111 3.28 13.93 -15.00
C MET A 111 3.39 14.31 -16.49
N LYS A 112 2.28 14.19 -17.25
CA LYS A 112 2.19 14.45 -18.70
C LYS A 112 3.03 13.52 -19.59
N ARG A 113 3.47 12.36 -19.09
CA ARG A 113 4.15 11.30 -19.85
C ARG A 113 3.17 10.24 -20.29
N THR A 114 3.60 9.43 -21.25
CA THR A 114 2.91 8.18 -21.56
C THR A 114 3.01 7.22 -20.37
N ARG A 115 2.08 6.28 -20.28
CA ARG A 115 2.07 5.27 -19.21
C ARG A 115 3.38 4.46 -19.20
N ARG A 116 3.88 4.05 -20.38
CA ARG A 116 5.13 3.30 -20.48
C ARG A 116 6.34 4.09 -19.97
N GLU A 117 6.48 5.35 -20.37
CA GLU A 117 7.57 6.20 -19.87
C GLU A 117 7.51 6.39 -18.35
N ALA A 118 6.32 6.60 -17.78
CA ALA A 118 6.13 6.73 -16.34
C ALA A 118 6.46 5.41 -15.62
N LEU A 119 6.05 4.27 -16.16
CA LEU A 119 6.35 2.95 -15.60
C LEU A 119 7.85 2.64 -15.65
N ASP A 120 8.54 2.95 -16.75
CA ASP A 120 9.99 2.76 -16.85
C ASP A 120 10.77 3.61 -15.83
N ILE A 121 10.28 4.81 -15.50
CA ILE A 121 10.85 5.63 -14.43
C ILE A 121 10.56 4.99 -13.08
N ALA A 122 9.32 4.57 -12.83
CA ALA A 122 8.92 3.97 -11.56
C ALA A 122 9.68 2.66 -11.27
N LEU A 123 9.92 1.82 -12.28
CA LEU A 123 10.73 0.61 -12.17
C LEU A 123 12.16 0.93 -11.70
N ARG A 124 12.80 1.94 -12.32
CA ARG A 124 14.15 2.36 -11.89
C ARG A 124 14.16 2.96 -10.48
N SER A 125 13.16 3.77 -10.17
CA SER A 125 13.02 4.39 -8.85
C SER A 125 12.77 3.35 -7.76
N LEU A 126 11.88 2.38 -8.02
CA LEU A 126 11.58 1.31 -7.06
C LEU A 126 12.81 0.42 -6.81
N LYS A 127 13.60 0.13 -7.84
CA LYS A 127 14.87 -0.59 -7.68
C LYS A 127 15.85 0.16 -6.76
N ALA A 128 15.95 1.48 -6.89
CA ALA A 128 16.77 2.30 -6.01
C ALA A 128 16.22 2.35 -4.56
N VAL A 129 14.89 2.40 -4.42
CA VAL A 129 14.22 2.33 -3.10
C VAL A 129 14.51 1.00 -2.42
N ILE A 130 14.38 -0.13 -3.12
CA ILE A 130 14.67 -1.47 -2.58
C ILE A 130 16.10 -1.53 -2.07
N ALA A 131 17.08 -1.10 -2.88
CA ALA A 131 18.48 -1.08 -2.48
C ALA A 131 18.71 -0.22 -1.22
N ALA A 132 18.11 0.98 -1.16
CA ALA A 132 18.23 1.85 0.00
C ALA A 132 17.57 1.26 1.27
N CYS A 133 16.47 0.54 1.14
CA CYS A 133 15.84 -0.17 2.26
C CYS A 133 16.71 -1.33 2.73
N ASP A 134 17.33 -2.07 1.81
CA ASP A 134 18.26 -3.15 2.13
C ASP A 134 19.51 -2.61 2.88
N ASP A 135 20.12 -1.54 2.36
CA ASP A 135 21.28 -0.87 2.98
C ASP A 135 20.96 -0.34 4.38
N ALA A 136 19.73 0.09 4.61
CA ALA A 136 19.24 0.56 5.91
C ALA A 136 18.81 -0.58 6.87
N GLY A 137 18.88 -1.86 6.45
CA GLY A 137 18.53 -3.03 7.25
C GLY A 137 17.05 -3.40 7.24
N TYR A 138 16.23 -2.81 6.35
CA TYR A 138 14.79 -3.05 6.26
C TYR A 138 14.38 -4.02 5.15
N GLY A 139 15.31 -4.81 4.60
CA GLY A 139 15.03 -5.79 3.55
C GLY A 139 14.03 -6.89 3.93
N HIS A 140 13.72 -7.04 5.21
CA HIS A 140 12.70 -7.97 5.72
C HIS A 140 11.26 -7.42 5.63
N ILE A 141 11.08 -6.14 5.30
CA ILE A 141 9.77 -5.49 5.16
C ILE A 141 9.36 -5.53 3.68
N ALA A 142 8.21 -6.10 3.40
CA ALA A 142 7.65 -6.15 2.06
C ALA A 142 7.09 -4.77 1.66
N LEU A 143 7.59 -4.20 0.57
CA LEU A 143 6.96 -3.03 -0.05
C LEU A 143 5.77 -3.48 -0.90
N CYS A 144 4.66 -2.76 -0.77
CA CYS A 144 3.41 -3.09 -1.44
C CYS A 144 2.99 -1.95 -2.39
N PRO A 145 3.43 -1.96 -3.66
CA PRO A 145 2.93 -1.00 -4.66
C PRO A 145 1.42 -1.12 -4.81
N GLU A 146 0.73 0.04 -4.76
CA GLU A 146 -0.73 0.08 -4.74
C GLU A 146 -1.32 0.43 -6.11
N THR A 147 -2.44 -0.22 -6.45
CA THR A 147 -3.27 0.19 -7.59
C THR A 147 -3.96 1.51 -7.30
N MET A 148 -3.99 2.42 -8.29
CA MET A 148 -4.44 3.81 -8.14
C MET A 148 -5.74 4.09 -8.87
N GLY A 149 -6.62 4.89 -8.27
CA GLY A 149 -7.97 5.16 -8.79
C GLY A 149 -8.05 6.26 -9.86
N LYS A 150 -7.11 7.22 -9.88
CA LYS A 150 -7.12 8.31 -10.87
C LYS A 150 -6.50 7.87 -12.19
N ILE A 151 -7.16 8.20 -13.30
CA ILE A 151 -6.72 7.83 -14.66
C ILE A 151 -5.31 8.39 -14.99
N ASN A 152 -4.97 9.56 -14.45
CA ASN A 152 -3.67 10.21 -14.65
C ASN A 152 -2.58 9.77 -13.67
N GLN A 153 -2.86 8.77 -12.82
CA GLN A 153 -1.87 8.10 -11.99
C GLN A 153 -1.41 6.80 -12.63
N LEU A 154 -0.14 6.45 -12.39
CA LEU A 154 0.41 5.13 -12.63
C LEU A 154 -0.17 4.17 -11.58
N GLY A 155 -0.47 2.94 -11.94
CA GLY A 155 -0.97 1.94 -11.02
C GLY A 155 -2.32 1.35 -11.44
N ASP A 156 -2.50 1.01 -12.74
CA ASP A 156 -3.47 -0.03 -13.07
C ASP A 156 -2.94 -1.41 -12.61
N LEU A 157 -3.75 -2.44 -12.70
CA LEU A 157 -3.36 -3.75 -12.18
C LEU A 157 -2.07 -4.27 -12.83
N ASP A 158 -1.98 -4.20 -14.17
CA ASP A 158 -0.81 -4.72 -14.90
C ASP A 158 0.47 -3.95 -14.58
N GLU A 159 0.39 -2.64 -14.41
CA GLU A 159 1.51 -1.80 -14.01
C GLU A 159 2.03 -2.13 -12.60
N VAL A 160 1.12 -2.34 -11.65
CA VAL A 160 1.49 -2.76 -10.29
C VAL A 160 2.09 -4.16 -10.29
N LEU A 161 1.54 -5.09 -11.08
CA LEU A 161 2.11 -6.42 -11.23
C LEU A 161 3.50 -6.37 -11.87
N GLU A 162 3.72 -5.53 -12.89
CA GLU A 162 5.04 -5.35 -13.49
C GLU A 162 6.04 -4.78 -12.48
N LEU A 163 5.65 -3.79 -11.66
CA LEU A 163 6.49 -3.32 -10.55
C LEU A 163 6.86 -4.47 -9.61
N CYS A 164 5.91 -5.34 -9.27
CA CYS A 164 6.14 -6.47 -8.38
C CYS A 164 7.03 -7.57 -8.96
N THR A 165 7.31 -7.57 -10.28
CA THR A 165 8.28 -8.51 -10.86
C THR A 165 9.74 -8.16 -10.58
N LEU A 166 10.04 -6.95 -10.09
CA LEU A 166 11.40 -6.50 -9.79
C LEU A 166 12.09 -7.28 -8.67
N ASP A 167 11.30 -7.73 -7.68
CA ASP A 167 11.80 -8.41 -6.50
C ASP A 167 10.70 -9.33 -5.94
N GLU A 168 11.06 -10.54 -5.51
CA GLU A 168 10.10 -11.51 -4.98
C GLU A 168 9.45 -11.07 -3.65
N ARG A 169 10.09 -10.15 -2.93
CA ARG A 169 9.58 -9.57 -1.68
C ARG A 169 8.49 -8.53 -1.88
N LEU A 170 8.33 -7.99 -3.10
CA LEU A 170 7.25 -7.04 -3.40
C LEU A 170 5.91 -7.77 -3.43
N VAL A 171 4.92 -7.18 -2.78
CA VAL A 171 3.56 -7.71 -2.68
C VAL A 171 2.60 -6.70 -3.28
N PRO A 172 1.79 -7.03 -4.29
CA PRO A 172 0.84 -6.05 -4.83
C PRO A 172 -0.19 -5.66 -3.76
N CYS A 173 -0.46 -4.36 -3.64
CA CYS A 173 -1.62 -3.85 -2.92
C CYS A 173 -2.72 -3.55 -3.93
N VAL A 174 -3.77 -4.36 -3.92
CA VAL A 174 -4.92 -4.21 -4.82
C VAL A 174 -6.03 -3.46 -4.10
N ASP A 175 -6.22 -2.20 -4.45
CA ASP A 175 -7.40 -1.44 -4.04
C ASP A 175 -8.51 -1.66 -5.07
N PHE A 176 -9.52 -2.43 -4.69
CA PHE A 176 -10.67 -2.77 -5.55
C PHE A 176 -11.54 -1.55 -5.84
N GLY A 177 -11.65 -0.61 -4.90
CA GLY A 177 -12.34 0.65 -5.13
C GLY A 177 -11.61 1.51 -6.17
N HIS A 178 -10.29 1.61 -6.09
CA HIS A 178 -9.47 2.30 -7.08
C HIS A 178 -9.65 1.72 -8.48
N LEU A 179 -9.59 0.40 -8.63
CA LEU A 179 -9.76 -0.26 -9.93
C LEU A 179 -11.18 -0.07 -10.48
N TYR A 180 -12.21 -0.13 -9.63
CA TYR A 180 -13.58 0.19 -10.00
C TYR A 180 -13.71 1.64 -10.48
N ALA A 181 -13.17 2.61 -9.75
CA ALA A 181 -13.22 4.02 -10.12
C ALA A 181 -12.45 4.31 -11.42
N ARG A 182 -11.28 3.70 -11.58
CA ARG A 182 -10.42 3.85 -12.74
C ARG A 182 -11.05 3.30 -14.02
N SER A 183 -11.76 2.16 -13.92
CA SER A 183 -12.53 1.57 -15.00
C SER A 183 -13.87 2.25 -15.26
N LEU A 184 -14.17 3.34 -14.54
CA LEU A 184 -15.44 4.06 -14.62
C LEU A 184 -16.65 3.16 -14.33
N GLY A 185 -16.48 2.18 -13.42
CA GLY A 185 -17.51 1.26 -13.00
C GLY A 185 -17.59 -0.06 -13.79
N GLU A 186 -16.71 -0.28 -14.79
CA GLU A 186 -16.74 -1.51 -15.60
C GLU A 186 -16.25 -2.75 -14.80
N LEU A 187 -15.30 -2.57 -13.87
CA LEU A 187 -14.75 -3.65 -13.05
C LEU A 187 -15.58 -3.86 -11.78
N GLU A 188 -16.81 -4.37 -11.96
CA GLU A 188 -17.76 -4.57 -10.87
C GLU A 188 -18.12 -6.06 -10.71
N GLY A 189 -18.37 -6.45 -9.46
CA GLY A 189 -18.88 -7.75 -9.10
C GLY A 189 -17.86 -8.88 -9.03
N THR A 190 -18.36 -10.07 -8.70
CA THR A 190 -17.50 -11.24 -8.39
C THR A 190 -16.66 -11.69 -9.58
N ALA A 191 -17.19 -11.61 -10.79
CA ALA A 191 -16.45 -12.04 -12.01
C ALA A 191 -15.25 -11.14 -12.27
N ALA A 192 -15.39 -9.81 -12.10
CA ALA A 192 -14.28 -8.87 -12.23
C ALA A 192 -13.21 -9.14 -11.17
N CYS A 193 -13.61 -9.32 -9.91
CA CYS A 193 -12.69 -9.67 -8.83
C CYS A 193 -11.95 -10.99 -9.12
N ALA A 194 -12.64 -12.03 -9.57
CA ALA A 194 -12.03 -13.30 -9.93
C ALA A 194 -10.98 -13.12 -11.04
N SER A 195 -11.31 -12.39 -12.12
CA SER A 195 -10.38 -12.09 -13.20
C SER A 195 -9.11 -11.34 -12.73
N MET A 196 -9.26 -10.42 -11.77
CA MET A 196 -8.09 -9.74 -11.17
C MET A 196 -7.21 -10.72 -10.40
N LEU A 197 -7.79 -11.62 -9.61
CA LEU A 197 -7.06 -12.65 -8.87
C LEU A 197 -6.34 -13.62 -9.82
N ASP A 198 -7.02 -14.09 -10.85
CA ASP A 198 -6.42 -14.93 -11.90
C ASP A 198 -5.23 -14.22 -12.58
N ARG A 199 -5.36 -12.91 -12.83
CA ARG A 199 -4.28 -12.11 -13.40
C ARG A 199 -3.08 -11.98 -12.48
N ILE A 200 -3.29 -11.78 -11.17
CA ILE A 200 -2.21 -11.75 -10.17
C ILE A 200 -1.48 -13.09 -10.15
N GLU A 201 -2.23 -14.19 -10.13
CA GLU A 201 -1.65 -15.55 -10.12
C GLU A 201 -0.86 -15.83 -11.40
N ALA A 202 -1.39 -15.46 -12.56
CA ALA A 202 -0.71 -15.65 -13.84
C ALA A 202 0.62 -14.92 -13.93
N VAL A 203 0.77 -13.75 -13.28
CA VAL A 203 2.00 -12.95 -13.35
C VAL A 203 2.97 -13.28 -12.21
N LEU A 204 2.48 -13.45 -10.98
CA LEU A 204 3.30 -13.55 -9.78
C LEU A 204 3.36 -14.96 -9.19
N GLY A 205 2.55 -15.90 -9.70
CA GLY A 205 2.41 -17.26 -9.19
C GLY A 205 1.46 -17.37 -8.00
N ALA A 206 0.98 -18.59 -7.74
CA ALA A 206 -0.08 -18.87 -6.76
C ALA A 206 0.28 -18.47 -5.32
N GLU A 207 1.55 -18.61 -4.92
CA GLU A 207 1.99 -18.28 -3.55
C GLU A 207 1.86 -16.77 -3.29
N ARG A 208 2.38 -15.94 -4.18
CA ARG A 208 2.30 -14.47 -4.06
C ARG A 208 0.87 -13.96 -4.26
N ALA A 209 0.12 -14.57 -5.18
CA ALA A 209 -1.30 -14.29 -5.36
C ALA A 209 -2.13 -14.62 -4.11
N GLY A 210 -1.80 -15.70 -3.40
CA GLY A 210 -2.46 -16.05 -2.13
C GLY A 210 -2.07 -15.15 -0.95
N ALA A 211 -1.10 -14.27 -1.12
CA ALA A 211 -0.56 -13.38 -0.08
C ALA A 211 -0.65 -11.88 -0.41
N PHE A 212 -1.39 -11.48 -1.46
CA PHE A 212 -1.51 -10.07 -1.82
C PHE A 212 -2.11 -9.22 -0.68
N HIS A 213 -1.82 -7.93 -0.69
CA HIS A 213 -2.45 -6.95 0.18
C HIS A 213 -3.67 -6.35 -0.52
N SER A 214 -4.73 -6.02 0.21
CA SER A 214 -5.91 -5.43 -0.43
C SER A 214 -6.50 -4.29 0.38
N HIS A 215 -6.99 -3.28 -0.35
CA HIS A 215 -7.92 -2.28 0.18
C HIS A 215 -9.29 -2.48 -0.46
N PHE A 216 -10.32 -2.22 0.31
CA PHE A 216 -11.70 -2.36 -0.13
C PHE A 216 -12.54 -1.23 0.47
N SER A 217 -12.89 -0.25 -0.34
CA SER A 217 -13.63 0.94 0.10
C SER A 217 -14.78 1.29 -0.83
N LYS A 218 -15.76 2.02 -0.31
CA LYS A 218 -16.72 2.73 -1.16
C LYS A 218 -16.01 3.90 -1.82
N ILE A 219 -16.27 4.12 -3.11
CA ILE A 219 -15.58 5.14 -3.87
C ILE A 219 -16.54 5.92 -4.77
N GLN A 220 -16.29 7.22 -4.94
CA GLN A 220 -16.90 8.03 -5.96
C GLN A 220 -15.90 8.33 -7.08
N PHE A 221 -16.36 8.35 -8.30
CA PHE A 221 -15.55 8.70 -9.46
C PHE A 221 -16.22 9.69 -10.41
N THR A 222 -15.44 10.29 -11.29
CA THR A 222 -15.91 11.15 -12.36
C THR A 222 -15.58 10.54 -13.73
N PRO A 223 -16.43 10.75 -14.77
CA PRO A 223 -16.19 10.13 -16.09
C PRO A 223 -14.84 10.47 -16.73
N ASN A 224 -14.25 11.62 -16.37
CA ASN A 224 -13.02 12.11 -17.00
C ASN A 224 -11.75 11.91 -16.14
N GLY A 225 -11.90 11.59 -14.86
CA GLY A 225 -10.76 11.61 -13.93
C GLY A 225 -10.55 10.32 -13.13
N GLY A 226 -11.51 9.39 -13.19
CA GLY A 226 -11.52 8.25 -12.28
C GLY A 226 -11.88 8.69 -10.86
N GLU A 227 -11.18 8.18 -9.87
CA GLU A 227 -11.40 8.46 -8.44
C GLU A 227 -11.58 9.95 -8.13
N LYS A 228 -12.62 10.25 -7.37
CA LYS A 228 -12.91 11.57 -6.82
C LYS A 228 -12.75 11.59 -5.29
N MET A 229 -13.29 10.59 -4.60
CA MET A 229 -13.32 10.51 -3.14
C MET A 229 -13.64 9.06 -2.72
N HIS A 230 -13.01 8.60 -1.64
CA HIS A 230 -13.40 7.39 -0.92
C HIS A 230 -14.45 7.71 0.13
#